data_5544a533d8d688907481993757c10b61
#
_entry.id   5544a533d8d688907481993757c10b61
#
_cell.length_a   1.000
_cell.length_b   1.000
_cell.length_c   1.000
_cell.angle_alpha   90.00
_cell.angle_beta   90.00
_cell.angle_gamma   90.00
#
_symmetry.space_group_name_H-M   'P 1'
#
loop_
_entity.id
_entity.type
_entity.pdbx_description
1 polymer ?
#
loop_
_entity_poly.entity_id
_entity_poly.type
_entity_poly.pdbx_seq_one_letter_code
_entity_poly.pdbx_strand_id
1 'polypeptide(L)'
;MKKLILSFLPFFLFAAAFAQMENPVKWTYSAKKIRGDMYELHMTAVLEPKWHIYSQDISDDGPVPTSFVFDKNPLVKPDGKVTEMGKQEKEYDKNFGMNLKYYGNKVDFVQKIKLKVAVATLVKGKITYMICNDKKCLPPKNVPFSIKIDPRS
;
A
#
# COMPACT_ATOMS: atom_id res chain seq x y z
N MET A 1 24.65 17.77 67.51
CA MET A 1 24.56 18.41 66.21
C MET A 1 24.42 17.29 65.15
N LYS A 2 23.16 16.95 64.79
CA LYS A 2 22.86 15.87 63.81
C LYS A 2 22.77 16.54 62.44
N LYS A 3 23.71 16.17 61.53
CA LYS A 3 23.69 16.60 60.13
C LYS A 3 22.73 15.72 59.35
N LEU A 4 21.61 16.33 58.87
CA LEU A 4 20.65 15.66 58.01
C LEU A 4 21.21 15.74 56.57
N ILE A 5 21.64 14.58 56.01
CA ILE A 5 22.06 14.46 54.61
C ILE A 5 20.79 14.21 53.78
N LEU A 6 20.32 15.25 53.08
CA LEU A 6 19.21 15.17 52.17
C LEU A 6 19.72 14.53 50.85
N SER A 7 19.47 13.25 50.66
CA SER A 7 19.81 12.51 49.43
C SER A 7 18.86 12.96 48.32
N PHE A 8 19.38 13.75 47.37
CA PHE A 8 18.67 14.12 46.15
C PHE A 8 18.76 12.99 45.14
N LEU A 9 17.71 12.16 45.04
CA LEU A 9 17.61 11.10 44.04
C LEU A 9 17.15 11.70 42.74
N PRO A 10 17.97 11.71 41.64
CA PRO A 10 17.54 12.23 40.35
C PRO A 10 16.49 11.28 39.73
N PHE A 11 15.25 11.77 39.60
CA PHE A 11 14.17 11.10 38.90
C PHE A 11 14.47 11.13 37.38
N PHE A 12 15.04 10.04 36.86
CA PHE A 12 15.27 9.85 35.44
C PHE A 12 13.91 9.64 34.76
N LEU A 13 13.33 10.70 34.19
CA LEU A 13 12.19 10.63 33.28
C LEU A 13 12.64 9.92 31.99
N PHE A 14 12.38 8.64 31.90
CA PHE A 14 12.44 7.91 30.62
C PHE A 14 11.32 8.45 29.73
N ALA A 15 11.63 9.42 28.87
CA ALA A 15 10.79 9.78 27.75
C ALA A 15 10.84 8.61 26.76
N ALA A 16 9.80 7.74 26.78
CA ALA A 16 9.60 6.76 25.75
C ALA A 16 9.31 7.49 24.44
N ALA A 17 10.33 7.67 23.61
CA ALA A 17 10.18 8.14 22.23
C ALA A 17 9.43 7.06 21.47
N PHE A 18 8.12 7.20 21.32
CA PHE A 18 7.35 6.44 20.36
C PHE A 18 7.85 6.85 18.96
N ALA A 19 8.74 6.07 18.38
CA ALA A 19 9.10 6.20 16.99
C ALA A 19 7.83 5.91 16.18
N GLN A 20 7.12 6.95 15.76
CA GLN A 20 5.98 6.81 14.85
C GLN A 20 6.53 6.24 13.55
N MET A 21 6.14 5.01 13.23
CA MET A 21 6.50 4.39 11.95
C MET A 21 5.91 5.25 10.83
N GLU A 22 6.80 5.85 10.06
CA GLU A 22 6.43 6.67 8.90
C GLU A 22 5.58 5.84 7.93
N ASN A 23 4.38 6.33 7.63
CA ASN A 23 3.46 5.64 6.73
C ASN A 23 2.82 6.63 5.75
N PRO A 24 3.61 7.14 4.77
CA PRO A 24 3.20 8.21 3.87
C PRO A 24 2.26 7.74 2.75
N VAL A 25 1.64 6.57 2.86
CA VAL A 25 0.64 6.08 1.92
C VAL A 25 -0.63 5.65 2.64
N LYS A 26 -1.77 6.10 2.12
CA LYS A 26 -3.11 5.67 2.57
C LYS A 26 -3.75 4.84 1.47
N TRP A 27 -4.11 3.61 1.80
CA TRP A 27 -4.86 2.72 0.91
C TRP A 27 -6.36 2.84 1.14
N THR A 28 -7.12 2.85 0.05
CA THR A 28 -8.58 2.72 0.07
C THR A 28 -9.00 1.64 -0.91
N TYR A 29 -10.09 0.96 -0.58
CA TYR A 29 -10.56 -0.21 -1.31
C TYR A 29 -12.03 -0.09 -1.65
N SER A 30 -12.42 -0.41 -2.88
CA SER A 30 -13.81 -0.44 -3.30
C SER A 30 -14.04 -1.46 -4.42
N ALA A 31 -15.28 -1.87 -4.59
CA ALA A 31 -15.74 -2.64 -5.73
C ALA A 31 -16.76 -1.81 -6.51
N LYS A 32 -16.65 -1.81 -7.83
CA LYS A 32 -17.58 -1.14 -8.74
C LYS A 32 -18.12 -2.14 -9.74
N LYS A 33 -19.43 -2.23 -9.85
CA LYS A 33 -20.09 -3.03 -10.89
C LYS A 33 -19.93 -2.36 -12.24
N ILE A 34 -19.48 -3.11 -13.25
CA ILE A 34 -19.35 -2.64 -14.62
C ILE A 34 -20.63 -2.99 -15.40
N ARG A 35 -20.94 -4.30 -15.47
CA ARG A 35 -22.12 -4.84 -16.15
C ARG A 35 -22.33 -6.29 -15.72
N GLY A 36 -23.58 -6.73 -15.65
CA GLY A 36 -23.91 -8.13 -15.34
C GLY A 36 -23.20 -8.64 -14.08
N ASP A 37 -22.34 -9.63 -14.24
CA ASP A 37 -21.53 -10.27 -13.22
C ASP A 37 -20.07 -9.75 -13.14
N MET A 38 -19.74 -8.69 -13.91
CA MET A 38 -18.41 -8.10 -13.98
C MET A 38 -18.25 -6.92 -13.03
N TYR A 39 -17.14 -6.91 -12.29
CA TYR A 39 -16.77 -5.86 -11.33
C TYR A 39 -15.33 -5.42 -11.53
N GLU A 40 -15.06 -4.18 -11.15
CA GLU A 40 -13.72 -3.64 -10.91
C GLU A 40 -13.45 -3.56 -9.41
N LEU A 41 -12.32 -4.10 -8.99
CA LEU A 41 -11.79 -3.94 -7.65
C LEU A 41 -10.75 -2.83 -7.71
N HIS A 42 -11.00 -1.76 -6.97
CA HIS A 42 -10.13 -0.61 -6.89
C HIS A 42 -9.31 -0.66 -5.61
N MET A 43 -8.00 -0.60 -5.73
CA MET A 43 -7.03 -0.53 -4.66
C MET A 43 -6.24 0.76 -4.85
N THR A 44 -6.71 1.84 -4.24
CA THR A 44 -6.18 3.18 -4.48
C THR A 44 -5.17 3.55 -3.40
N ALA A 45 -3.95 3.88 -3.82
CA ALA A 45 -2.91 4.47 -3.00
C ALA A 45 -2.96 6.00 -3.13
N VAL A 46 -3.06 6.71 -2.01
CA VAL A 46 -2.88 8.16 -1.91
C VAL A 46 -1.62 8.41 -1.09
N LEU A 47 -0.67 9.13 -1.68
CA LEU A 47 0.64 9.37 -1.09
C LEU A 47 0.75 10.79 -0.55
N GLU A 48 1.50 10.96 0.51
CA GLU A 48 1.91 12.28 0.99
C GLU A 48 2.82 12.98 -0.04
N PRO A 49 2.87 14.31 -0.05
CA PRO A 49 3.72 15.07 -0.97
C PRO A 49 5.18 14.61 -0.93
N LYS A 50 5.82 14.54 -2.11
CA LYS A 50 7.20 14.10 -2.34
C LYS A 50 7.45 12.60 -2.20
N TRP A 51 6.45 11.81 -1.79
CA TRP A 51 6.55 10.37 -1.79
C TRP A 51 6.00 9.79 -3.10
N HIS A 52 6.61 8.68 -3.52
CA HIS A 52 6.18 7.92 -4.70
C HIS A 52 6.18 6.43 -4.43
N ILE A 53 5.31 5.71 -5.14
CA ILE A 53 5.18 4.26 -5.14
C ILE A 53 5.60 3.73 -6.51
N TYR A 54 6.37 2.66 -6.55
CA TYR A 54 6.84 2.08 -7.81
C TYR A 54 5.73 1.32 -8.54
N SER A 55 5.81 1.34 -9.87
CA SER A 55 4.95 0.58 -10.77
C SER A 55 5.15 -0.93 -10.58
N GLN A 56 4.18 -1.73 -11.04
CA GLN A 56 4.32 -3.18 -11.19
C GLN A 56 5.33 -3.57 -12.27
N ASP A 57 5.53 -2.68 -13.26
CA ASP A 57 6.38 -2.89 -14.42
C ASP A 57 7.69 -2.11 -14.29
N ILE A 58 8.58 -2.64 -13.44
CA ILE A 58 9.96 -2.16 -13.26
C ILE A 58 10.92 -3.35 -13.32
N SER A 59 12.22 -3.06 -13.54
CA SER A 59 13.27 -4.08 -13.61
C SER A 59 13.47 -4.80 -12.27
N ASP A 60 13.80 -6.09 -12.33
CA ASP A 60 14.10 -6.93 -11.16
C ASP A 60 15.36 -6.48 -10.40
N ASP A 61 16.26 -5.73 -11.06
CA ASP A 61 17.46 -5.14 -10.44
C ASP A 61 17.16 -3.85 -9.63
N GLY A 62 15.89 -3.41 -9.62
CA GLY A 62 15.46 -2.18 -8.99
C GLY A 62 14.84 -2.39 -7.60
N PRO A 63 14.03 -1.42 -7.15
CA PRO A 63 13.23 -1.54 -5.93
C PRO A 63 12.17 -2.65 -6.05
N VAL A 64 11.59 -3.03 -4.92
CA VAL A 64 10.48 -3.98 -4.92
C VAL A 64 9.29 -3.38 -5.67
N PRO A 65 8.83 -4.00 -6.78
CA PRO A 65 7.67 -3.53 -7.52
C PRO A 65 6.39 -3.66 -6.70
N THR A 66 5.40 -2.82 -7.00
CA THR A 66 4.06 -3.03 -6.45
C THR A 66 3.47 -4.31 -7.02
N SER A 67 2.98 -5.18 -6.15
CA SER A 67 2.42 -6.47 -6.56
C SER A 67 1.22 -6.87 -5.71
N PHE A 68 0.35 -7.71 -6.29
CA PHE A 68 -0.92 -8.13 -5.71
C PHE A 68 -1.01 -9.64 -5.69
N VAL A 69 -1.29 -10.21 -4.52
CA VAL A 69 -1.59 -11.62 -4.36
C VAL A 69 -3.03 -11.72 -3.84
N PHE A 70 -3.90 -12.34 -4.64
CA PHE A 70 -5.29 -12.57 -4.27
C PHE A 70 -5.44 -13.95 -3.64
N ASP A 71 -6.17 -14.02 -2.55
CA ASP A 71 -6.53 -15.29 -1.91
C ASP A 71 -7.49 -16.07 -2.80
N LYS A 72 -7.43 -17.40 -2.73
CA LYS A 72 -8.36 -18.25 -3.46
C LYS A 72 -9.80 -17.99 -3.02
N ASN A 73 -10.65 -17.65 -3.99
CA ASN A 73 -12.08 -17.45 -3.77
C ASN A 73 -12.85 -18.21 -4.88
N PRO A 74 -13.59 -19.28 -4.55
CA PRO A 74 -14.29 -20.10 -5.55
C PRO A 74 -15.40 -19.35 -6.28
N LEU A 75 -15.93 -18.26 -5.70
CA LEU A 75 -17.01 -17.43 -6.26
C LEU A 75 -16.51 -16.37 -7.23
N VAL A 76 -15.21 -16.15 -7.31
CA VAL A 76 -14.60 -15.07 -8.08
C VAL A 76 -13.61 -15.63 -9.09
N LYS A 77 -13.63 -15.13 -10.32
CA LYS A 77 -12.65 -15.40 -11.36
C LYS A 77 -11.98 -14.09 -11.74
N PRO A 78 -10.65 -13.93 -11.58
CA PRO A 78 -9.93 -12.79 -12.13
C PRO A 78 -10.05 -12.72 -13.64
N ASP A 79 -10.18 -11.53 -14.20
CA ASP A 79 -10.21 -11.23 -15.62
C ASP A 79 -9.05 -10.29 -15.97
N GLY A 80 -8.03 -10.84 -16.58
CA GLY A 80 -6.77 -10.15 -16.88
C GLY A 80 -5.88 -9.92 -15.66
N LYS A 81 -4.91 -9.02 -15.82
CA LYS A 81 -3.97 -8.57 -14.78
C LYS A 81 -4.47 -7.29 -14.12
N VAL A 82 -3.92 -6.96 -12.96
CA VAL A 82 -4.09 -5.65 -12.33
C VAL A 82 -3.54 -4.57 -13.25
N THR A 83 -4.34 -3.55 -13.52
CA THR A 83 -3.94 -2.37 -14.33
C THR A 83 -3.70 -1.17 -13.43
N GLU A 84 -2.87 -0.24 -13.87
CA GLU A 84 -2.51 0.98 -13.14
C GLU A 84 -3.19 2.18 -13.80
N MET A 85 -3.91 2.96 -13.01
CA MET A 85 -4.60 4.19 -13.44
C MET A 85 -4.09 5.37 -12.63
N GLY A 86 -3.34 6.26 -13.27
CA GLY A 86 -2.73 7.42 -12.64
C GLY A 86 -1.75 8.10 -13.60
N LYS A 87 -1.17 9.21 -13.14
CA LYS A 87 -0.09 9.87 -13.87
C LYS A 87 1.22 9.12 -13.58
N GLN A 88 1.60 8.22 -14.47
CA GLN A 88 2.88 7.53 -14.39
C GLN A 88 4.02 8.49 -14.76
N GLU A 89 5.04 8.50 -13.92
CA GLU A 89 6.30 9.20 -14.15
C GLU A 89 7.41 8.18 -14.43
N LYS A 90 8.38 8.57 -15.25
CA LYS A 90 9.56 7.76 -15.55
C LYS A 90 10.77 8.67 -15.46
N GLU A 91 11.52 8.51 -14.39
CA GLU A 91 12.69 9.36 -14.11
C GLU A 91 13.85 8.53 -13.56
N TYR A 92 15.03 9.15 -13.55
CA TYR A 92 16.21 8.57 -12.94
C TYR A 92 16.12 8.61 -11.43
N ASP A 93 16.04 7.43 -10.81
CA ASP A 93 16.01 7.28 -9.36
C ASP A 93 17.45 7.22 -8.82
N LYS A 94 17.79 8.18 -7.96
CA LYS A 94 19.14 8.29 -7.39
C LYS A 94 19.45 7.20 -6.36
N ASN A 95 18.43 6.63 -5.71
CA ASN A 95 18.59 5.58 -4.72
C ASN A 95 19.01 4.27 -5.39
N PHE A 96 18.52 4.02 -6.61
CA PHE A 96 18.78 2.79 -7.36
C PHE A 96 19.69 2.99 -8.57
N GLY A 97 20.03 4.23 -8.94
CA GLY A 97 20.93 4.52 -10.04
C GLY A 97 20.39 4.15 -11.43
N MET A 98 19.08 4.12 -11.61
CA MET A 98 18.40 3.69 -12.84
C MET A 98 17.10 4.43 -13.12
N ASN A 99 16.62 4.36 -14.38
CA ASN A 99 15.31 4.91 -14.71
C ASN A 99 14.20 3.96 -14.25
N LEU A 100 13.31 4.47 -13.42
CA LEU A 100 12.19 3.72 -12.85
C LEU A 100 10.84 4.37 -13.17
N LYS A 101 9.80 3.54 -13.24
CA LYS A 101 8.41 3.96 -13.37
C LYS A 101 7.79 4.03 -11.98
N TYR A 102 7.15 5.15 -11.66
CA TYR A 102 6.50 5.34 -10.38
C TYR A 102 5.29 6.27 -10.46
N TYR A 103 4.56 6.38 -9.37
CA TYR A 103 3.42 7.28 -9.20
C TYR A 103 3.61 8.14 -7.96
N GLY A 104 3.51 9.45 -8.12
CA GLY A 104 3.33 10.40 -7.02
C GLY A 104 1.85 10.64 -6.74
N ASN A 105 1.53 11.32 -5.65
CA ASN A 105 0.19 11.75 -5.24
C ASN A 105 -0.86 10.63 -5.15
N LYS A 106 -1.26 10.03 -6.29
CA LYS A 106 -2.34 9.04 -6.34
C LYS A 106 -2.17 8.08 -7.51
N VAL A 107 -2.41 6.80 -7.25
CA VAL A 107 -2.57 5.76 -8.26
C VAL A 107 -3.69 4.80 -7.85
N ASP A 108 -4.46 4.33 -8.80
CA ASP A 108 -5.50 3.33 -8.62
C ASP A 108 -5.11 2.05 -9.35
N PHE A 109 -4.95 0.98 -8.60
CA PHE A 109 -4.70 -0.37 -9.13
C PHE A 109 -6.03 -1.08 -9.27
N VAL A 110 -6.36 -1.48 -10.49
CA VAL A 110 -7.68 -2.00 -10.83
C VAL A 110 -7.58 -3.43 -11.32
N GLN A 111 -8.24 -4.35 -10.60
CA GLN A 111 -8.43 -5.74 -11.03
C GLN A 111 -9.87 -5.96 -11.48
N LYS A 112 -10.05 -6.36 -12.73
CA LYS A 112 -11.35 -6.85 -13.21
C LYS A 112 -11.59 -8.27 -12.73
N ILE A 113 -12.81 -8.55 -12.33
CA ILE A 113 -13.23 -9.88 -11.90
C ILE A 113 -14.62 -10.21 -12.43
N LYS A 114 -14.87 -11.51 -12.57
CA LYS A 114 -16.20 -12.06 -12.82
C LYS A 114 -16.70 -12.78 -11.57
N LEU A 115 -17.90 -12.42 -11.10
CA LEU A 115 -18.58 -13.09 -10.01
C LEU A 115 -19.35 -14.30 -10.60
N LYS A 116 -19.02 -15.52 -10.15
CA LYS A 116 -19.63 -16.74 -10.71
C LYS A 116 -21.06 -16.98 -10.25
N VAL A 117 -21.41 -16.47 -9.07
CA VAL A 117 -22.74 -16.61 -8.46
C VAL A 117 -23.09 -15.27 -7.82
N ALA A 118 -24.34 -14.83 -7.96
CA ALA A 118 -24.82 -13.54 -7.47
C ALA A 118 -25.06 -13.56 -5.94
N VAL A 119 -24.02 -13.80 -5.16
CA VAL A 119 -24.00 -13.75 -3.70
C VAL A 119 -22.93 -12.79 -3.20
N ALA A 120 -23.20 -12.14 -2.07
CA ALA A 120 -22.21 -11.24 -1.46
C ALA A 120 -20.97 -12.04 -1.04
N THR A 121 -19.78 -11.50 -1.35
CA THR A 121 -18.50 -12.14 -1.02
C THR A 121 -17.42 -11.12 -0.69
N LEU A 122 -16.35 -11.59 -0.08
CA LEU A 122 -15.15 -10.79 0.20
C LEU A 122 -13.99 -11.27 -0.69
N VAL A 123 -13.41 -10.38 -1.46
CA VAL A 123 -12.13 -10.62 -2.13
C VAL A 123 -11.03 -10.13 -1.23
N LYS A 124 -10.18 -11.05 -0.81
CA LYS A 124 -9.06 -10.78 0.09
C LYS A 124 -7.74 -10.99 -0.64
N GLY A 125 -6.69 -10.44 -0.06
CA GLY A 125 -5.35 -10.61 -0.59
C GLY A 125 -4.35 -9.74 0.14
N LYS A 126 -3.18 -9.59 -0.49
CA LYS A 126 -2.06 -8.82 0.03
C LYS A 126 -1.46 -7.96 -1.07
N ILE A 127 -1.12 -6.73 -0.73
CA ILE A 127 -0.34 -5.82 -1.56
C ILE A 127 1.07 -5.78 -1.00
N THR A 128 2.07 -6.01 -1.86
CA THR A 128 3.48 -5.75 -1.55
C THR A 128 3.90 -4.51 -2.33
N TYR A 129 4.55 -3.56 -1.68
CA TYR A 129 5.00 -2.32 -2.32
C TYR A 129 6.18 -1.70 -1.58
N MET A 130 6.92 -0.85 -2.27
CA MET A 130 7.98 -0.01 -1.73
C MET A 130 7.70 1.45 -2.08
N ILE A 131 8.01 2.35 -1.16
CA ILE A 131 7.83 3.79 -1.33
C ILE A 131 9.12 4.53 -0.99
N CYS A 132 9.42 5.54 -1.79
CA CYS A 132 10.61 6.37 -1.65
C CYS A 132 10.26 7.85 -1.76
N ASN A 133 11.21 8.68 -1.35
CA ASN A 133 11.28 10.09 -1.69
C ASN A 133 12.72 10.42 -2.12
N ASP A 134 13.02 11.69 -2.39
CA ASP A 134 14.35 12.13 -2.86
C ASP A 134 15.51 11.86 -1.89
N LYS A 135 15.20 11.44 -0.65
CA LYS A 135 16.19 11.28 0.43
C LYS A 135 16.32 9.83 0.90
N LYS A 136 15.24 9.06 0.86
CA LYS A 136 15.20 7.71 1.44
C LYS A 136 14.09 6.84 0.87
N CYS A 137 14.29 5.54 0.98
CA CYS A 137 13.27 4.53 0.78
C CYS A 137 12.85 3.89 2.10
N LEU A 138 11.58 3.59 2.27
CA LEU A 138 11.13 2.76 3.38
C LEU A 138 11.21 1.29 2.99
N PRO A 139 11.46 0.39 3.96
CA PRO A 139 11.44 -1.05 3.70
C PRO A 139 10.14 -1.49 3.02
N PRO A 140 10.20 -2.51 2.15
CA PRO A 140 9.00 -3.05 1.52
C PRO A 140 7.93 -3.42 2.55
N LYS A 141 6.68 -3.06 2.27
CA LYS A 141 5.53 -3.35 3.12
C LYS A 141 4.62 -4.38 2.47
N ASN A 142 4.03 -5.21 3.32
CA ASN A 142 2.97 -6.14 2.97
C ASN A 142 1.69 -5.71 3.70
N VAL A 143 0.68 -5.30 2.96
CA VAL A 143 -0.59 -4.82 3.52
C VAL A 143 -1.72 -5.74 3.08
N PRO A 144 -2.45 -6.37 4.01
CA PRO A 144 -3.62 -7.15 3.67
C PRO A 144 -4.76 -6.23 3.22
N PHE A 145 -5.59 -6.71 2.30
CA PHE A 145 -6.81 -6.04 1.90
C PHE A 145 -8.01 -6.97 1.92
N SER A 146 -9.20 -6.38 2.03
CA SER A 146 -10.47 -7.08 1.93
C SER A 146 -11.51 -6.18 1.27
N ILE A 147 -12.04 -6.60 0.13
CA ILE A 147 -13.00 -5.84 -0.68
C ILE A 147 -14.32 -6.59 -0.70
N LYS A 148 -15.38 -5.97 -0.20
CA LYS A 148 -16.73 -6.52 -0.26
C LYS A 148 -17.33 -6.30 -1.64
N ILE A 149 -17.88 -7.36 -2.23
CA ILE A 149 -18.74 -7.31 -3.40
C ILE A 149 -20.14 -7.65 -2.95
N ASP A 150 -21.09 -6.77 -3.21
CA ASP A 150 -22.52 -7.05 -2.98
C ASP A 150 -23.27 -6.90 -4.31
N PRO A 151 -23.80 -7.98 -4.90
CA PRO A 151 -24.48 -7.93 -6.19
C PRO A 151 -25.79 -7.12 -6.17
N ARG A 152 -26.29 -6.82 -4.96
CA ARG A 152 -27.54 -6.08 -4.75
C ARG A 152 -27.33 -4.58 -4.57
N SER A 153 -26.08 -4.12 -4.46
CA SER A 153 -25.70 -2.71 -4.36
C SER A 153 -25.47 -2.09 -5.72
#